data_cb51a6838554a914bfc9a8dd850f7c30
#
_entry.id   cb51a6838554a914bfc9a8dd850f7c30
#
_cell.length_a   1.000
_cell.length_b   1.000
_cell.length_c   1.000
_cell.angle_alpha   90.00
_cell.angle_beta   90.00
_cell.angle_gamma   90.00
#
_symmetry.space_group_name_H-M   'P 1'
#
loop_
_entity.id
_entity.type
_entity.pdbx_description
1 polymer ?
#
loop_
_entity_poly.entity_id
_entity_poly.type
_entity_poly.pdbx_seq_one_letter_code
_entity_poly.pdbx_strand_id
1 'polypeptide(L)'
;LSLLGRLIRTEHLVQEVAQADTEMQTEYAICYCKNRADSAMVIRVRKALAAAKPELLLDSSYFVPWLLPGKARLFTPVSYTERPAVAAAKICEGKIVVLVNGSPSAMVLPALFCENFECLDDYASTAVFSSFLRILKYVSFYLTVFLPGVFVCLAVYLPELIPPQLLYKIEAAEKATPLPLF
;
A
#
# COMPACT_ATOMS: atom_id res chain seq x y z
N LEU A 1 -16.78 -4.75 10.87
CA LEU A 1 -17.47 -3.53 11.32
C LEU A 1 -17.53 -3.44 12.85
N SER A 2 -18.04 -4.45 13.54
CA SER A 2 -18.19 -4.43 15.01
C SER A 2 -16.87 -4.21 15.77
N LEU A 3 -15.76 -4.74 15.27
CA LEU A 3 -14.41 -4.53 15.85
C LEU A 3 -13.95 -3.08 15.74
N LEU A 4 -14.18 -2.42 14.61
CA LEU A 4 -13.83 -1.00 14.44
C LEU A 4 -14.65 -0.11 15.38
N GLY A 5 -15.95 -0.39 15.54
CA GLY A 5 -16.80 0.34 16.49
C GLY A 5 -16.38 0.15 17.94
N ARG A 6 -15.77 -0.98 18.30
CA ARG A 6 -15.22 -1.19 19.66
C ARG A 6 -13.88 -0.50 19.87
N LEU A 7 -13.05 -0.39 18.84
CA LEU A 7 -11.74 0.27 18.88
C LEU A 7 -11.87 1.79 18.85
N ILE A 8 -12.80 2.30 18.03
CA ILE A 8 -13.03 3.74 17.87
C ILE A 8 -14.33 4.10 18.59
N ARG A 9 -14.24 4.42 19.87
CA ARG A 9 -15.38 4.83 20.70
C ARG A 9 -15.63 6.33 20.58
N THR A 10 -15.95 6.81 19.36
CA THR A 10 -16.30 8.21 19.14
C THR A 10 -17.62 8.31 18.38
N GLU A 11 -18.45 9.29 18.74
CA GLU A 11 -19.71 9.60 18.05
C GLU A 11 -19.50 10.07 16.60
N HIS A 12 -18.26 10.39 16.25
CA HIS A 12 -17.88 10.89 14.93
C HIS A 12 -17.51 9.80 13.93
N LEU A 13 -17.48 8.53 14.36
CA LEU A 13 -17.26 7.41 13.44
C LEU A 13 -18.52 7.17 12.62
N VAL A 14 -18.41 7.37 11.32
CA VAL A 14 -19.48 7.07 10.35
C VAL A 14 -19.16 5.74 9.69
N GLN A 15 -20.16 4.86 9.64
CA GLN A 15 -20.09 3.56 8.97
C GLN A 15 -21.28 3.49 8.01
N GLU A 16 -21.03 3.68 6.72
CA GLU A 16 -22.02 3.59 5.66
C GLU A 16 -21.96 2.21 5.04
N VAL A 17 -23.01 1.42 5.22
CA VAL A 17 -23.12 0.09 4.59
C VAL A 17 -23.94 0.23 3.33
N ALA A 18 -23.46 -0.34 2.25
CA ALA A 18 -24.14 -0.40 0.96
C ALA A 18 -23.91 -1.77 0.31
N GLN A 19 -24.76 -2.10 -0.65
CA GLN A 19 -24.62 -3.31 -1.45
C GLN A 19 -24.05 -2.97 -2.82
N ALA A 20 -23.12 -3.79 -3.28
CA ALA A 20 -22.57 -3.68 -4.63
C ALA A 20 -23.58 -4.25 -5.63
N ASP A 21 -23.66 -3.62 -6.80
CA ASP A 21 -24.49 -4.09 -7.92
C ASP A 21 -23.78 -5.27 -8.62
N THR A 22 -23.74 -6.41 -7.92
CA THR A 22 -23.16 -7.68 -8.35
C THR A 22 -24.18 -8.80 -8.24
N GLU A 23 -24.01 -9.87 -9.00
CA GLU A 23 -24.89 -11.06 -8.88
C GLU A 23 -24.94 -11.61 -7.44
N MET A 24 -23.84 -11.49 -6.70
CA MET A 24 -23.74 -11.95 -5.31
C MET A 24 -24.25 -10.96 -4.27
N GLN A 25 -24.66 -9.75 -4.65
CA GLN A 25 -25.13 -8.68 -3.75
C GLN A 25 -24.20 -8.48 -2.54
N THR A 26 -22.89 -8.48 -2.79
CA THR A 26 -21.88 -8.39 -1.74
C THR A 26 -21.99 -7.04 -1.03
N GLU A 27 -22.07 -7.05 0.30
CA GLU A 27 -22.07 -5.83 1.11
C GLU A 27 -20.68 -5.25 1.24
N TYR A 28 -20.61 -3.93 1.18
CA TYR A 28 -19.40 -3.18 1.52
C TYR A 28 -19.72 -2.04 2.49
N ALA A 29 -18.74 -1.62 3.25
CA ALA A 29 -18.88 -0.53 4.20
C ALA A 29 -17.78 0.51 4.00
N ILE A 30 -18.18 1.79 4.03
CA ILE A 30 -17.28 2.95 4.02
C ILE A 30 -17.20 3.47 5.45
N CYS A 31 -16.01 3.43 6.05
CA CYS A 31 -15.76 3.87 7.41
C CYS A 31 -14.85 5.09 7.40
N TYR A 32 -15.26 6.15 8.08
CA TYR A 32 -14.47 7.38 8.20
C TYR A 32 -14.86 8.20 9.43
N CYS A 33 -13.99 9.11 9.86
CA CYS A 33 -14.28 10.04 10.94
C CYS A 33 -14.81 11.36 10.38
N LYS A 34 -16.05 11.76 10.70
CA LYS A 34 -16.73 12.92 10.14
C LYS A 34 -15.95 14.24 10.33
N ASN A 35 -15.26 14.39 11.45
CA ASN A 35 -14.55 15.63 11.79
C ASN A 35 -13.12 15.70 11.24
N ARG A 36 -12.60 14.61 10.66
CA ARG A 36 -11.21 14.52 10.22
C ARG A 36 -11.08 14.17 8.74
N ALA A 37 -12.03 13.40 8.20
CA ALA A 37 -12.00 13.01 6.80
C ALA A 37 -12.34 14.18 5.88
N ASP A 38 -11.63 14.27 4.75
CA ASP A 38 -11.95 15.22 3.69
C ASP A 38 -13.30 14.86 3.05
N SER A 39 -14.27 15.75 3.21
CA SER A 39 -15.62 15.56 2.69
C SER A 39 -15.66 15.42 1.16
N ALA A 40 -14.78 16.09 0.43
CA ALA A 40 -14.70 15.97 -1.02
C ALA A 40 -14.22 14.58 -1.42
N MET A 41 -13.26 14.01 -0.66
CA MET A 41 -12.76 12.66 -0.88
C MET A 41 -13.82 11.61 -0.55
N VAL A 42 -14.56 11.76 0.56
CA VAL A 42 -15.68 10.86 0.92
C VAL A 42 -16.72 10.81 -0.19
N ILE A 43 -17.14 11.98 -0.70
CA ILE A 43 -18.12 12.04 -1.79
C ILE A 43 -17.58 11.36 -3.06
N ARG A 44 -16.29 11.55 -3.38
CA ARG A 44 -15.64 10.92 -4.54
C ARG A 44 -15.62 9.40 -4.40
N VAL A 45 -15.18 8.90 -3.25
CA VAL A 45 -15.14 7.45 -2.97
C VAL A 45 -16.55 6.85 -3.04
N ARG A 46 -17.53 7.48 -2.38
CA ARG A 46 -18.93 7.03 -2.41
C ARG A 46 -19.48 6.94 -3.85
N LYS A 47 -19.27 7.99 -4.66
CA LYS A 47 -19.71 7.99 -6.07
C LYS A 47 -19.02 6.92 -6.90
N ALA A 48 -17.72 6.72 -6.70
CA ALA A 48 -16.96 5.71 -7.42
C ALA A 48 -17.41 4.28 -7.06
N LEU A 49 -17.64 4.01 -5.78
CA LEU A 49 -18.13 2.70 -5.33
C LEU A 49 -19.56 2.44 -5.77
N ALA A 50 -20.44 3.45 -5.73
CA ALA A 50 -21.82 3.32 -6.21
C ALA A 50 -21.92 3.13 -7.73
N ALA A 51 -20.95 3.63 -8.50
CA ALA A 51 -20.88 3.45 -9.95
C ALA A 51 -20.15 2.16 -10.34
N ALA A 52 -19.50 1.49 -9.39
CA ALA A 52 -18.75 0.28 -9.65
C ALA A 52 -19.72 -0.90 -9.89
N LYS A 53 -19.50 -1.60 -10.99
CA LYS A 53 -20.23 -2.81 -11.38
C LYS A 53 -19.24 -3.93 -11.69
N PRO A 54 -18.53 -4.44 -10.67
CA PRO A 54 -17.68 -5.59 -10.87
C PRO A 54 -18.54 -6.84 -11.06
N GLU A 55 -18.19 -7.70 -12.01
CA GLU A 55 -18.88 -8.98 -12.21
C GLU A 55 -18.79 -9.85 -10.95
N LEU A 56 -17.64 -9.80 -10.29
CA LEU A 56 -17.36 -10.54 -9.06
C LEU A 56 -16.65 -9.62 -8.06
N LEU A 57 -17.08 -9.64 -6.80
CA LEU A 57 -16.49 -8.85 -5.72
C LEU A 57 -16.04 -9.78 -4.59
N LEU A 58 -14.81 -10.28 -4.68
CA LEU A 58 -14.19 -11.14 -3.66
C LEU A 58 -13.30 -10.36 -2.68
N ASP A 59 -12.74 -9.22 -3.13
CA ASP A 59 -11.85 -8.41 -2.34
C ASP A 59 -12.05 -6.92 -2.60
N SER A 60 -11.63 -6.09 -1.67
CA SER A 60 -11.69 -4.64 -1.77
C SER A 60 -10.89 -4.07 -2.95
N SER A 61 -9.85 -4.77 -3.43
CA SER A 61 -9.04 -4.38 -4.59
C SER A 61 -9.81 -4.29 -5.91
N TYR A 62 -10.92 -5.01 -6.03
CA TYR A 62 -11.78 -4.96 -7.22
C TYR A 62 -12.40 -3.57 -7.46
N PHE A 63 -12.47 -2.72 -6.44
CA PHE A 63 -12.96 -1.34 -6.58
C PHE A 63 -11.92 -0.35 -7.14
N VAL A 64 -10.65 -0.71 -7.17
CA VAL A 64 -9.55 0.20 -7.59
C VAL A 64 -9.74 0.80 -8.98
N PRO A 65 -10.18 0.07 -10.03
CA PRO A 65 -10.38 0.63 -11.36
C PRO A 65 -11.38 1.80 -11.40
N TRP A 66 -12.43 1.74 -10.58
CA TRP A 66 -13.47 2.81 -10.50
C TRP A 66 -13.03 3.98 -9.62
N LEU A 67 -12.21 3.71 -8.59
CA LEU A 67 -11.63 4.75 -7.74
C LEU A 67 -10.57 5.57 -8.48
N LEU A 68 -9.89 4.97 -9.46
CA LEU A 68 -8.78 5.55 -10.21
C LEU A 68 -8.99 5.46 -11.73
N PRO A 69 -10.06 6.05 -12.29
CA PRO A 69 -10.33 5.93 -13.71
C PRO A 69 -9.22 6.61 -14.54
N GLY A 70 -8.73 5.90 -15.55
CA GLY A 70 -8.14 6.46 -16.74
C GLY A 70 -6.66 6.83 -16.74
N LYS A 71 -5.85 6.48 -15.75
CA LYS A 71 -4.39 6.66 -15.81
C LYS A 71 -3.65 5.52 -15.15
N ALA A 72 -2.79 4.85 -15.89
CA ALA A 72 -1.76 4.00 -15.31
C ALA A 72 -0.90 4.87 -14.38
N ARG A 73 -1.09 4.72 -13.07
CA ARG A 73 -0.27 5.39 -12.06
C ARG A 73 0.80 4.41 -11.60
N LEU A 74 2.03 4.87 -11.59
CA LEU A 74 3.15 4.08 -11.08
C LEU A 74 2.93 3.71 -9.59
N PHE A 75 2.28 4.60 -8.84
CA PHE A 75 1.91 4.37 -7.45
C PHE A 75 0.40 4.54 -7.28
N THR A 76 -0.24 3.51 -6.74
CA THR A 76 -1.66 3.56 -6.40
C THR A 76 -1.83 4.26 -5.05
N PRO A 77 -2.72 5.26 -4.92
CA PRO A 77 -3.00 5.91 -3.65
C PRO A 77 -3.96 5.08 -2.78
N VAL A 78 -3.72 3.77 -2.74
CA VAL A 78 -4.51 2.80 -1.99
C VAL A 78 -3.55 1.90 -1.24
N SER A 79 -3.78 1.70 0.03
CA SER A 79 -3.09 0.70 0.85
C SER A 79 -4.08 -0.31 1.42
N TYR A 80 -3.58 -1.46 1.80
CA TYR A 80 -4.37 -2.55 2.35
C TYR A 80 -3.86 -2.94 3.73
N THR A 81 -4.77 -3.32 4.60
CA THR A 81 -4.42 -3.82 5.93
C THR A 81 -5.41 -4.88 6.39
N GLU A 82 -4.90 -5.93 7.01
CA GLU A 82 -5.70 -6.99 7.64
C GLU A 82 -5.87 -6.74 9.14
N ARG A 83 -5.11 -5.78 9.69
CA ARG A 83 -5.10 -5.49 11.13
C ARG A 83 -6.14 -4.42 11.48
N PRO A 84 -7.18 -4.73 12.27
CA PRO A 84 -8.23 -3.76 12.64
C PRO A 84 -7.69 -2.54 13.39
N ALA A 85 -6.61 -2.72 14.16
CA ALA A 85 -5.96 -1.62 14.88
C ALA A 85 -5.33 -0.60 13.94
N VAL A 86 -4.72 -1.05 12.82
CA VAL A 86 -4.18 -0.17 11.77
C VAL A 86 -5.30 0.60 11.10
N ALA A 87 -6.36 -0.10 10.68
CA ALA A 87 -7.53 0.51 10.06
C ALA A 87 -8.14 1.58 10.98
N ALA A 88 -8.25 1.30 12.30
CA ALA A 88 -8.73 2.26 13.28
C ALA A 88 -7.82 3.49 13.41
N ALA A 89 -6.50 3.29 13.47
CA ALA A 89 -5.53 4.40 13.51
C ALA A 89 -5.64 5.28 12.26
N LYS A 90 -5.74 4.67 11.07
CA LYS A 90 -5.87 5.39 9.80
C LYS A 90 -7.19 6.17 9.70
N ILE A 91 -8.30 5.66 10.23
CA ILE A 91 -9.57 6.41 10.36
C ILE A 91 -9.37 7.63 11.28
N CYS A 92 -8.66 7.46 12.39
CA CYS A 92 -8.35 8.56 13.31
C CYS A 92 -7.41 9.61 12.68
N GLU A 93 -6.58 9.23 11.72
CA GLU A 93 -5.77 10.16 10.91
C GLU A 93 -6.60 10.93 9.86
N GLY A 94 -7.88 10.61 9.69
CA GLY A 94 -8.77 11.24 8.72
C GLY A 94 -8.87 10.52 7.38
N LYS A 95 -8.39 9.28 7.29
CA LYS A 95 -8.51 8.45 6.10
C LYS A 95 -9.85 7.73 6.03
N ILE A 96 -10.15 7.25 4.84
CA ILE A 96 -11.35 6.49 4.54
C ILE A 96 -10.95 5.02 4.44
N VAL A 97 -11.68 4.16 5.12
CA VAL A 97 -11.47 2.71 5.07
C VAL A 97 -12.69 2.06 4.42
N VAL A 98 -12.45 1.25 3.42
CA VAL A 98 -13.48 0.47 2.73
C VAL A 98 -13.30 -1.00 3.11
N LEU A 99 -14.37 -1.59 3.60
CA LEU A 99 -14.46 -3.00 3.97
C LEU A 99 -15.42 -3.70 3.03
N VAL A 100 -15.07 -4.89 2.58
CA VAL A 100 -15.93 -5.74 1.75
C VAL A 100 -16.24 -7.00 2.53
N ASN A 101 -17.49 -7.41 2.51
CA ASN A 101 -17.89 -8.63 3.19
C ASN A 101 -17.22 -9.85 2.51
N GLY A 102 -16.61 -10.72 3.32
CA GLY A 102 -15.84 -11.87 2.83
C GLY A 102 -14.37 -11.56 2.50
N SER A 103 -13.94 -10.30 2.40
CA SER A 103 -12.54 -9.94 2.21
C SER A 103 -11.80 -9.85 3.55
N PRO A 104 -10.60 -10.45 3.68
CA PRO A 104 -9.76 -10.32 4.86
C PRO A 104 -9.11 -8.94 4.96
N SER A 105 -8.95 -8.24 3.84
CA SER A 105 -8.24 -6.97 3.76
C SER A 105 -9.18 -5.77 3.74
N ALA A 106 -8.82 -4.75 4.53
CA ALA A 106 -9.43 -3.43 4.50
C ALA A 106 -8.64 -2.52 3.57
N MET A 107 -9.33 -1.83 2.65
CA MET A 107 -8.73 -0.86 1.75
C MET A 107 -8.72 0.53 2.42
N VAL A 108 -7.59 1.20 2.43
CA VAL A 108 -7.38 2.52 3.05
C VAL A 108 -7.06 3.57 1.98
N LEU A 109 -7.74 4.70 2.03
CA LEU A 109 -7.68 5.81 1.07
C LEU A 109 -7.64 7.17 1.79
N PRO A 110 -6.88 8.15 1.30
CA PRO A 110 -5.77 8.02 0.37
C PRO A 110 -4.53 7.43 1.04
N ALA A 111 -3.73 6.67 0.30
CA ALA A 111 -2.44 6.19 0.76
C ALA A 111 -1.32 7.03 0.14
N LEU A 112 -0.33 7.39 0.95
CA LEU A 112 0.89 8.04 0.51
C LEU A 112 1.99 7.00 0.31
N PHE A 113 2.87 7.23 -0.67
CA PHE A 113 3.98 6.32 -0.93
C PHE A 113 4.87 6.10 0.30
N CYS A 114 5.11 7.14 1.08
CA CYS A 114 5.92 7.06 2.30
C CYS A 114 5.31 6.14 3.37
N GLU A 115 4.01 5.92 3.36
CA GLU A 115 3.35 5.04 4.33
C GLU A 115 3.68 3.55 4.14
N ASN A 116 4.14 3.17 2.95
CA ASN A 116 4.62 1.81 2.72
C ASN A 116 5.89 1.47 3.55
N PHE A 117 6.59 2.51 4.03
CA PHE A 117 7.77 2.36 4.91
C PHE A 117 7.42 2.43 6.40
N GLU A 118 6.16 2.76 6.74
CA GLU A 118 5.68 2.80 8.12
C GLU A 118 5.22 1.41 8.55
N CYS A 119 5.69 0.98 9.71
CA CYS A 119 5.22 -0.22 10.38
C CYS A 119 4.53 0.17 11.70
N LEU A 120 3.49 -0.55 12.09
CA LEU A 120 2.84 -0.33 13.40
C LEU A 120 3.78 -0.55 14.57
N ASP A 121 4.71 -1.47 14.42
CA ASP A 121 5.68 -1.77 15.47
C ASP A 121 6.64 -0.59 15.72
N ASP A 122 6.76 0.33 14.73
CA ASP A 122 7.51 1.58 14.89
C ASP A 122 6.87 2.51 15.94
N TYR A 123 5.54 2.39 16.18
CA TYR A 123 4.84 3.18 17.20
C TYR A 123 4.93 2.57 18.60
N ALA A 124 5.24 1.28 18.71
CA ALA A 124 5.41 0.59 19.98
C ALA A 124 6.83 0.75 20.57
N SER A 125 7.80 1.18 19.75
CA SER A 125 9.18 1.41 20.14
C SER A 125 9.45 2.87 20.52
N THR A 126 10.63 3.13 21.11
CA THR A 126 11.05 4.51 21.42
C THR A 126 11.15 5.35 20.15
N ALA A 127 10.74 6.63 20.21
CA ALA A 127 10.69 7.53 19.05
C ALA A 127 12.02 7.63 18.29
N VAL A 128 13.16 7.57 19.01
CA VAL A 128 14.49 7.60 18.42
C VAL A 128 14.77 6.35 17.58
N PHE A 129 14.44 5.18 18.11
CA PHE A 129 14.64 3.90 17.43
C PHE A 129 13.75 3.77 16.19
N SER A 130 12.48 4.18 16.30
CA SER A 130 11.54 4.22 15.17
C SER A 130 12.03 5.12 14.03
N SER A 131 12.56 6.30 14.38
CA SER A 131 13.10 7.24 13.39
C SER A 131 14.32 6.65 12.69
N PHE A 132 15.20 5.99 13.42
CA PHE A 132 16.37 5.31 12.86
C PHE A 132 15.96 4.20 11.88
N LEU A 133 15.01 3.34 12.28
CA LEU A 133 14.50 2.27 11.40
C LEU A 133 13.86 2.82 10.13
N ARG A 134 13.13 3.94 10.23
CA ARG A 134 12.53 4.61 9.09
C ARG A 134 13.59 5.11 8.11
N ILE A 135 14.62 5.78 8.60
CA ILE A 135 15.76 6.23 7.78
C ILE A 135 16.44 5.03 7.11
N LEU A 136 16.69 3.96 7.87
CA LEU A 136 17.29 2.74 7.33
C LEU A 136 16.47 2.12 6.19
N LYS A 137 15.14 2.07 6.32
CA LYS A 137 14.23 1.59 5.27
C LYS A 137 14.34 2.46 4.00
N TYR A 138 14.36 3.79 4.13
CA TYR A 138 14.55 4.69 2.99
C TYR A 138 15.91 4.49 2.32
N VAL A 139 16.97 4.42 3.10
CA VAL A 139 18.34 4.20 2.57
C VAL A 139 18.39 2.85 1.83
N SER A 140 17.84 1.79 2.42
CA SER A 140 17.79 0.46 1.79
C SER A 140 17.02 0.50 0.47
N PHE A 141 15.90 1.21 0.42
CA PHE A 141 15.11 1.38 -0.80
C PHE A 141 15.93 2.09 -1.90
N TYR A 142 16.58 3.21 -1.57
CA TYR A 142 17.42 3.93 -2.52
C TYR A 142 18.59 3.07 -3.00
N LEU A 143 19.27 2.37 -2.11
CA LEU A 143 20.33 1.44 -2.48
C LEU A 143 19.84 0.36 -3.43
N THR A 144 18.69 -0.25 -3.14
CA THR A 144 18.13 -1.33 -3.98
C THR A 144 17.80 -0.84 -5.40
N VAL A 145 17.31 0.41 -5.52
CA VAL A 145 16.92 0.97 -6.83
C VAL A 145 18.14 1.46 -7.62
N PHE A 146 19.09 2.15 -6.95
CA PHE A 146 20.20 2.79 -7.63
C PHE A 146 21.42 1.89 -7.81
N LEU A 147 21.65 0.96 -6.90
CA LEU A 147 22.88 0.13 -6.90
C LEU A 147 23.06 -0.70 -8.18
N PRO A 148 22.03 -1.34 -8.75
CA PRO A 148 22.15 -2.04 -10.03
C PRO A 148 22.53 -1.09 -11.17
N GLY A 149 21.94 0.11 -11.22
CA GLY A 149 22.25 1.12 -12.24
C GLY A 149 23.67 1.65 -12.11
N VAL A 150 24.12 1.93 -10.89
CA VAL A 150 25.49 2.35 -10.60
C VAL A 150 26.47 1.25 -10.97
N PHE A 151 26.17 -0.02 -10.67
CA PHE A 151 27.01 -1.13 -11.04
C PHE A 151 27.19 -1.24 -12.56
N VAL A 152 26.10 -1.18 -13.32
CA VAL A 152 26.17 -1.21 -14.79
C VAL A 152 26.95 -0.02 -15.34
N CYS A 153 26.74 1.17 -14.79
CA CYS A 153 27.47 2.37 -15.15
C CYS A 153 28.99 2.22 -14.91
N LEU A 154 29.37 1.72 -13.74
CA LEU A 154 30.78 1.47 -13.40
C LEU A 154 31.39 0.39 -14.30
N ALA A 155 30.65 -0.69 -14.59
CA ALA A 155 31.13 -1.78 -15.42
C ALA A 155 31.40 -1.34 -16.87
N VAL A 156 30.58 -0.41 -17.39
CA VAL A 156 30.70 0.05 -18.79
C VAL A 156 31.73 1.19 -18.92
N TYR A 157 31.72 2.18 -18.01
CA TYR A 157 32.49 3.40 -18.17
C TYR A 157 33.82 3.40 -17.37
N LEU A 158 33.89 2.69 -16.25
CA LEU A 158 34.99 2.68 -15.34
C LEU A 158 35.32 1.27 -14.81
N PRO A 159 35.64 0.31 -15.70
CA PRO A 159 35.88 -1.09 -15.29
C PRO A 159 37.08 -1.21 -14.32
N GLU A 160 38.00 -0.27 -14.33
CA GLU A 160 39.17 -0.25 -13.45
C GLU A 160 38.84 -0.03 -11.97
N LEU A 161 37.67 0.57 -11.67
CA LEU A 161 37.20 0.77 -10.28
C LEU A 161 36.56 -0.49 -9.68
N ILE A 162 36.21 -1.47 -10.49
CA ILE A 162 35.61 -2.71 -10.00
C ILE A 162 36.72 -3.67 -9.57
N PRO A 163 36.71 -4.13 -8.32
CA PRO A 163 37.73 -5.10 -7.88
C PRO A 163 37.68 -6.36 -8.74
N PRO A 164 38.83 -6.84 -9.27
CA PRO A 164 38.88 -7.99 -10.17
C PRO A 164 38.29 -9.28 -9.56
N GLN A 165 38.36 -9.38 -8.22
CA GLN A 165 37.74 -10.48 -7.48
C GLN A 165 36.23 -10.53 -7.60
N LEU A 166 35.56 -9.36 -7.73
CA LEU A 166 34.10 -9.27 -7.90
C LEU A 166 33.72 -9.70 -9.32
N LEU A 167 34.45 -9.23 -10.33
CA LEU A 167 34.25 -9.63 -11.73
C LEU A 167 34.39 -11.14 -11.90
N TYR A 168 35.44 -11.73 -11.32
CA TYR A 168 35.66 -13.16 -11.36
C TYR A 168 34.52 -13.98 -10.70
N LYS A 169 33.98 -13.50 -9.58
CA LYS A 169 32.83 -14.14 -8.93
C LYS A 169 31.55 -14.06 -9.76
N ILE A 170 31.33 -12.93 -10.45
CA ILE A 170 30.18 -12.75 -11.34
C ILE A 170 30.30 -13.67 -12.55
N GLU A 171 31.45 -13.72 -13.22
CA GLU A 171 31.68 -14.67 -14.32
C GLU A 171 31.54 -16.12 -13.88
N ALA A 172 32.01 -16.47 -12.70
CA ALA A 172 31.87 -17.81 -12.17
C ALA A 172 30.40 -18.18 -11.88
N ALA A 173 29.62 -17.22 -11.35
CA ALA A 173 28.18 -17.37 -11.11
C ALA A 173 27.40 -17.47 -12.43
N GLU A 174 27.77 -16.70 -13.45
CA GLU A 174 27.15 -16.71 -14.77
C GLU A 174 27.39 -18.06 -15.48
N LYS A 175 28.59 -18.61 -15.39
CA LYS A 175 28.93 -19.95 -15.92
C LYS A 175 28.22 -21.08 -15.17
N ALA A 176 27.86 -20.87 -13.90
CA ALA A 176 27.15 -21.84 -13.08
C ALA A 176 25.63 -21.86 -13.33
N THR A 177 25.06 -20.80 -13.93
CA THR A 177 23.63 -20.72 -14.26
C THR A 177 23.39 -21.29 -15.68
N PRO A 178 22.59 -22.36 -15.84
CA PRO A 178 22.35 -23.01 -17.15
C PRO A 178 21.37 -22.21 -18.03
N LEU A 179 21.07 -20.97 -17.72
CA LEU A 179 20.19 -20.11 -18.51
C LEU A 179 21.03 -19.40 -19.59
N PRO A 180 20.75 -19.64 -20.90
CA PRO A 180 21.36 -18.83 -21.93
C PRO A 180 20.85 -17.40 -21.79
N LEU A 181 21.70 -16.51 -21.39
CA LEU A 181 21.46 -15.07 -21.54
C LEU A 181 21.62 -14.76 -23.03
N PHE A 182 20.54 -14.25 -23.63
CA PHE A 182 20.43 -13.87 -25.03
C PHE A 182 21.50 -12.88 -25.44
#